data_75fb6d58adfba64447b42f6b7362d368
#
_entry.id   75fb6d58adfba64447b42f6b7362d368
#
_cell.length_a   1.000
_cell.length_b   1.000
_cell.length_c   1.000
_cell.angle_alpha   90.00
_cell.angle_beta   90.00
_cell.angle_gamma   90.00
#
_symmetry.space_group_name_H-M   'P 1'
#
loop_
_entity.id
_entity.type
_entity.pdbx_description
1 polymer ?
#
loop_
_entity_poly.entity_id
_entity_poly.type
_entity_poly.pdbx_seq_one_letter_code
_entity_poly.pdbx_strand_id
1 'polypeptide(L)'
;MSPTRTPSLTALLAAALAVSACSDGSADRHHVQASAGGVATSGDGQLTVTIPAGALTADADLTISEVSSAPAPGASQTAASKAYEVKLSPSDVGLAQPMSVAINATSTPTHPQLGELATLSGTTWKRIASFTRSPRTVIGLSSSADATYRVTFRTLQKVDPASAAAQRGFDVFMHETFGNEAFFTGLGLAALLNQVAPRDVVPLGVQVDLAKVPASIVAVMTGSDLAAKDAALANPATTVALVKAGAVVGVEDRSAPADTTITKVGVTCALCHQLVTPTTFQLTAGPAALPIGNLRVDGAPNLAMDAGKILSLTSGAQQKGLAGAMGGWGAGMFDVRNPATVNGALDDGANNPTLTPPIWNFVDLEAEGYPFGWDGLFFGTDALASQAEAVYHLVMGGQGAFGTAAGALPPALRVTPPDRILAKLPGAASSSPLITADKLRDLQDWMRSLTSPAPGTFDAAQAEQGFRLFHTRGCTTCHKTPELSGDSTAITSIPNSTGDLAAGIRPPSLRGLAVTGPPYFHDGRAKSLAEAVQLMNGQVGGTLSATDQAAVVEYLKSL
;
A
#
# COMPACT_ATOMS: atom_id res chain seq x y z
N MET A 1 -45.12 -30.73 -28.53
CA MET A 1 -43.87 -30.00 -28.84
C MET A 1 -43.04 -30.03 -27.57
N SER A 2 -42.03 -30.92 -27.53
CA SER A 2 -41.15 -31.15 -26.37
C SER A 2 -40.07 -30.05 -26.30
N PRO A 3 -39.69 -29.61 -25.10
CA PRO A 3 -38.56 -28.71 -24.95
C PRO A 3 -37.22 -29.47 -24.99
N THR A 4 -36.33 -29.03 -25.86
CA THR A 4 -34.96 -29.47 -26.02
C THR A 4 -34.14 -29.11 -24.78
N ARG A 5 -33.55 -30.09 -24.15
CA ARG A 5 -32.57 -29.96 -23.06
C ARG A 5 -31.22 -29.56 -23.65
N THR A 6 -30.68 -28.42 -23.22
CA THR A 6 -29.26 -28.05 -23.36
C THR A 6 -28.41 -28.86 -22.37
N PRO A 7 -27.26 -29.41 -22.76
CA PRO A 7 -26.40 -30.12 -21.83
C PRO A 7 -25.59 -29.11 -20.98
N SER A 8 -25.60 -29.31 -19.66
CA SER A 8 -24.78 -28.62 -18.70
C SER A 8 -23.31 -29.00 -18.88
N LEU A 9 -22.46 -28.00 -19.02
CA LEU A 9 -20.99 -28.10 -18.96
C LEU A 9 -20.56 -28.31 -17.49
N THR A 10 -20.61 -29.53 -17.02
CA THR A 10 -20.03 -29.93 -15.74
C THR A 10 -19.33 -31.25 -15.92
N ALA A 11 -18.10 -31.25 -16.38
CA ALA A 11 -17.16 -32.38 -16.23
C ALA A 11 -15.82 -32.05 -16.89
N LEU A 12 -14.94 -31.35 -16.16
CA LEU A 12 -13.50 -31.41 -16.38
C LEU A 12 -12.83 -31.22 -15.02
N LEU A 13 -13.03 -32.18 -14.15
CA LEU A 13 -12.26 -32.32 -12.92
C LEU A 13 -11.95 -33.80 -12.71
N ALA A 14 -10.65 -34.04 -12.40
CA ALA A 14 -10.13 -35.31 -11.84
C ALA A 14 -9.88 -36.47 -12.82
N ALA A 15 -8.69 -36.47 -13.38
CA ALA A 15 -7.93 -37.69 -13.52
C ALA A 15 -6.67 -37.60 -12.64
N ALA A 16 -6.85 -37.69 -11.34
CA ALA A 16 -5.77 -37.99 -10.41
C ALA A 16 -5.53 -39.51 -10.45
N LEU A 17 -4.60 -39.95 -11.25
CA LEU A 17 -4.02 -41.28 -11.10
C LEU A 17 -3.11 -41.25 -9.87
N ALA A 18 -3.59 -41.76 -8.76
CA ALA A 18 -2.77 -42.06 -7.60
C ALA A 18 -1.89 -43.28 -7.95
N VAL A 19 -0.61 -43.04 -8.18
CA VAL A 19 0.39 -44.10 -8.17
C VAL A 19 0.91 -44.22 -6.75
N SER A 20 0.56 -45.32 -6.07
CA SER A 20 1.14 -45.68 -4.78
C SER A 20 2.62 -46.03 -4.97
N ALA A 21 3.51 -45.27 -4.38
CA ALA A 21 4.92 -45.59 -4.29
C ALA A 21 5.22 -46.30 -2.98
N CYS A 22 5.89 -47.44 -3.04
CA CYS A 22 6.50 -48.09 -1.87
C CYS A 22 7.76 -47.31 -1.49
N SER A 23 7.89 -46.96 -0.21
CA SER A 23 9.02 -46.18 0.33
C SER A 23 10.21 -47.08 0.63
N ASP A 24 11.18 -47.09 -0.28
CA ASP A 24 12.57 -47.36 0.03
C ASP A 24 13.29 -46.05 -0.12
N GLY A 25 14.24 -45.66 0.77
CA GLY A 25 14.92 -44.36 0.83
C GLY A 25 15.62 -43.86 -0.45
N SER A 26 15.10 -44.19 -1.60
CA SER A 26 15.44 -43.69 -2.93
C SER A 26 14.63 -42.45 -3.24
N ALA A 27 15.24 -41.47 -3.94
CA ALA A 27 14.56 -40.29 -4.44
C ALA A 27 13.30 -40.69 -5.24
N ASP A 28 12.17 -40.04 -4.94
CA ASP A 28 10.90 -40.29 -5.65
C ASP A 28 11.04 -39.81 -7.10
N ARG A 29 10.96 -40.76 -8.05
CA ARG A 29 11.08 -40.48 -9.48
C ARG A 29 9.70 -40.57 -10.16
N HIS A 30 9.33 -39.53 -10.88
CA HIS A 30 8.05 -39.42 -11.59
C HIS A 30 8.30 -39.11 -13.06
N HIS A 31 7.82 -39.94 -13.96
CA HIS A 31 7.88 -39.68 -15.40
C HIS A 31 6.85 -38.62 -15.80
N VAL A 32 7.28 -37.55 -16.48
CA VAL A 32 6.45 -36.44 -16.94
C VAL A 32 6.53 -36.33 -18.45
N GLN A 33 5.39 -36.49 -19.12
CA GLN A 33 5.29 -36.29 -20.55
C GLN A 33 5.19 -34.80 -20.88
N ALA A 34 6.00 -34.31 -21.80
CA ALA A 34 6.02 -32.90 -22.19
C ALA A 34 4.65 -32.39 -22.66
N SER A 35 3.93 -33.21 -23.44
CA SER A 35 2.63 -32.83 -24.00
C SER A 35 1.49 -32.78 -22.97
N ALA A 36 1.57 -33.58 -21.90
CA ALA A 36 0.53 -33.72 -20.89
C ALA A 36 0.83 -32.95 -19.60
N GLY A 37 2.12 -32.65 -19.33
CA GLY A 37 2.56 -32.20 -18.04
C GLY A 37 2.45 -33.28 -16.96
N GLY A 38 2.47 -32.89 -15.71
CA GLY A 38 2.36 -33.86 -14.61
C GLY A 38 2.37 -33.22 -13.23
N VAL A 39 2.02 -34.03 -12.23
CA VAL A 39 2.09 -33.68 -10.80
C VAL A 39 2.92 -34.74 -10.09
N ALA A 40 3.88 -34.31 -9.31
CA ALA A 40 4.72 -35.16 -8.48
C ALA A 40 4.73 -34.65 -7.04
N THR A 41 4.73 -35.57 -6.09
CA THR A 41 4.71 -35.25 -4.66
C THR A 41 5.85 -35.97 -3.96
N SER A 42 6.54 -35.30 -3.01
CA SER A 42 7.57 -35.91 -2.18
C SER A 42 7.02 -37.07 -1.34
N GLY A 43 7.85 -38.03 -0.97
CA GLY A 43 7.46 -39.21 -0.20
C GLY A 43 6.84 -38.88 1.17
N ASP A 44 7.17 -37.73 1.75
CA ASP A 44 6.54 -37.23 2.98
C ASP A 44 5.27 -36.39 2.73
N GLY A 45 4.89 -36.20 1.47
CA GLY A 45 3.69 -35.45 1.09
C GLY A 45 3.75 -33.95 1.32
N GLN A 46 4.92 -33.38 1.67
CA GLN A 46 5.02 -31.97 2.03
C GLN A 46 5.35 -31.05 0.85
N LEU A 47 5.93 -31.60 -0.21
CA LEU A 47 6.19 -30.84 -1.44
C LEU A 47 5.40 -31.44 -2.59
N THR A 48 4.78 -30.59 -3.41
CA THR A 48 4.13 -30.97 -4.67
C THR A 48 4.66 -30.07 -5.79
N VAL A 49 5.11 -30.69 -6.88
CA VAL A 49 5.49 -30.00 -8.11
C VAL A 49 4.41 -30.24 -9.16
N THR A 50 3.96 -29.16 -9.80
CA THR A 50 3.04 -29.23 -10.94
C THR A 50 3.72 -28.64 -12.18
N ILE A 51 3.85 -29.45 -13.21
CA ILE A 51 4.40 -29.06 -14.51
C ILE A 51 3.21 -28.96 -15.48
N PRO A 52 2.92 -27.77 -16.05
CA PRO A 52 1.84 -27.61 -17.02
C PRO A 52 2.09 -28.41 -18.31
N ALA A 53 1.02 -28.77 -19.01
CA ALA A 53 1.07 -29.35 -20.34
C ALA A 53 1.84 -28.42 -21.30
N GLY A 54 2.78 -28.95 -22.07
CA GLY A 54 3.63 -28.17 -22.97
C GLY A 54 4.68 -27.28 -22.29
N ALA A 55 4.88 -27.44 -20.98
CA ALA A 55 5.91 -26.69 -20.26
C ALA A 55 7.32 -27.27 -20.43
N LEU A 56 7.46 -28.57 -20.69
CA LEU A 56 8.76 -29.21 -20.95
C LEU A 56 9.07 -29.20 -22.45
N THR A 57 10.35 -29.06 -22.77
CA THR A 57 10.86 -29.19 -24.17
C THR A 57 10.90 -30.62 -24.66
N ALA A 58 10.95 -31.60 -23.75
CA ALA A 58 10.91 -33.06 -24.01
C ALA A 58 10.41 -33.78 -22.76
N ASP A 59 10.01 -35.06 -22.91
CA ASP A 59 9.65 -35.91 -21.77
C ASP A 59 10.84 -36.05 -20.82
N ALA A 60 10.54 -36.04 -19.50
CA ALA A 60 11.57 -36.07 -18.47
C ALA A 60 11.12 -36.84 -17.23
N ASP A 61 12.10 -37.33 -16.48
CA ASP A 61 11.86 -37.84 -15.14
C ASP A 61 12.11 -36.73 -14.12
N LEU A 62 11.11 -36.45 -13.28
CA LEU A 62 11.20 -35.54 -12.16
C LEU A 62 11.59 -36.30 -10.91
N THR A 63 12.66 -35.88 -10.27
CA THR A 63 13.12 -36.45 -8.99
C THR A 63 12.96 -35.43 -7.87
N ILE A 64 12.41 -35.86 -6.74
CA ILE A 64 12.26 -35.04 -5.52
C ILE A 64 13.03 -35.73 -4.39
N SER A 65 13.90 -35.00 -3.70
CA SER A 65 14.67 -35.48 -2.55
C SER A 65 14.77 -34.47 -1.44
N GLU A 66 14.73 -34.91 -0.18
CA GLU A 66 14.96 -34.05 0.99
C GLU A 66 16.46 -33.72 1.12
N VAL A 67 16.78 -32.45 1.41
CA VAL A 67 18.15 -31.96 1.62
C VAL A 67 18.32 -31.63 3.10
N SER A 68 18.84 -32.58 3.89
CA SER A 68 19.01 -32.45 5.33
C SER A 68 20.12 -31.46 5.72
N SER A 69 21.12 -31.26 4.87
CA SER A 69 22.28 -30.38 5.09
C SER A 69 22.12 -28.99 4.48
N ALA A 70 20.92 -28.58 4.12
CA ALA A 70 20.67 -27.27 3.54
C ALA A 70 21.05 -26.13 4.51
N PRO A 71 21.73 -25.07 4.04
CA PRO A 71 22.13 -23.96 4.88
C PRO A 71 20.93 -23.25 5.55
N ALA A 72 21.17 -22.63 6.70
CA ALA A 72 20.17 -21.81 7.36
C ALA A 72 19.81 -20.59 6.50
N PRO A 73 18.55 -20.11 6.52
CA PRO A 73 18.19 -18.83 5.91
C PRO A 73 18.96 -17.65 6.53
N GLY A 74 19.04 -16.54 5.78
CA GLY A 74 19.65 -15.30 6.28
C GLY A 74 18.88 -14.69 7.46
N ALA A 75 19.49 -13.70 8.12
CA ALA A 75 19.00 -13.11 9.37
C ALA A 75 17.56 -12.55 9.30
N SER A 76 17.08 -12.16 8.11
CA SER A 76 15.73 -11.62 7.90
C SER A 76 14.67 -12.70 7.62
N GLN A 77 15.06 -13.98 7.59
CA GLN A 77 14.18 -15.11 7.25
C GLN A 77 14.32 -16.22 8.26
N THR A 78 13.22 -16.93 8.51
CA THR A 78 13.21 -18.13 9.35
C THR A 78 12.79 -19.32 8.50
N ALA A 79 13.50 -20.46 8.63
CA ALA A 79 13.10 -21.70 7.96
C ALA A 79 11.72 -22.15 8.47
N ALA A 80 10.79 -22.37 7.55
CA ALA A 80 9.43 -22.77 7.86
C ALA A 80 9.05 -24.11 7.22
N SER A 81 9.98 -24.78 6.54
CA SER A 81 9.84 -26.13 6.03
C SER A 81 11.19 -26.84 5.97
N LYS A 82 11.18 -28.14 5.69
CA LYS A 82 12.35 -28.85 5.17
C LYS A 82 12.79 -28.21 3.85
N ALA A 83 14.00 -28.57 3.40
CA ALA A 83 14.49 -28.21 2.06
C ALA A 83 14.35 -29.43 1.15
N TYR A 84 13.94 -29.19 -0.10
CA TYR A 84 13.74 -30.24 -1.10
C TYR A 84 14.47 -29.87 -2.38
N GLU A 85 15.25 -30.79 -2.91
CA GLU A 85 15.84 -30.68 -4.23
C GLU A 85 14.87 -31.27 -5.25
N VAL A 86 14.65 -30.54 -6.34
CA VAL A 86 13.82 -30.95 -7.49
C VAL A 86 14.72 -30.95 -8.71
N LYS A 87 14.80 -32.07 -9.40
CA LYS A 87 15.63 -32.27 -10.61
C LYS A 87 14.84 -32.87 -11.75
N LEU A 88 15.07 -32.38 -12.96
CA LEU A 88 14.63 -32.99 -14.20
C LEU A 88 15.78 -33.78 -14.84
N SER A 89 15.50 -34.94 -15.37
CA SER A 89 16.44 -35.80 -16.09
C SER A 89 15.81 -36.25 -17.41
N PRO A 90 16.53 -36.12 -18.54
CA PRO A 90 17.88 -35.58 -18.65
C PRO A 90 17.97 -34.07 -18.37
N SER A 91 19.18 -33.60 -18.01
CA SER A 91 19.40 -32.22 -17.51
C SER A 91 19.33 -31.13 -18.59
N ASP A 92 19.25 -31.52 -19.86
CA ASP A 92 19.07 -30.62 -21.01
C ASP A 92 17.61 -30.33 -21.32
N VAL A 93 16.68 -30.94 -20.60
CA VAL A 93 15.24 -30.62 -20.72
C VAL A 93 14.97 -29.23 -20.11
N GLY A 94 14.53 -28.32 -20.96
CA GLY A 94 14.19 -26.95 -20.58
C GLY A 94 12.73 -26.79 -20.15
N LEU A 95 12.47 -25.72 -19.41
CA LEU A 95 11.13 -25.25 -19.06
C LEU A 95 10.73 -24.06 -19.96
N ALA A 96 9.81 -24.30 -20.89
CA ALA A 96 9.20 -23.25 -21.72
C ALA A 96 8.17 -22.40 -20.95
N GLN A 97 7.62 -22.96 -19.87
CA GLN A 97 6.73 -22.29 -18.93
C GLN A 97 7.13 -22.65 -17.49
N PRO A 98 6.94 -21.76 -16.52
CA PRO A 98 7.31 -22.05 -15.13
C PRO A 98 6.47 -23.21 -14.57
N MET A 99 7.12 -24.10 -13.83
CA MET A 99 6.47 -25.08 -12.97
C MET A 99 6.01 -24.42 -11.66
N SER A 100 4.99 -24.99 -11.03
CA SER A 100 4.62 -24.64 -9.65
C SER A 100 5.27 -25.57 -8.68
N VAL A 101 5.80 -25.00 -7.61
CA VAL A 101 6.33 -25.73 -6.46
C VAL A 101 5.50 -25.31 -5.24
N ALA A 102 4.73 -26.25 -4.68
CA ALA A 102 3.93 -26.02 -3.48
C ALA A 102 4.57 -26.76 -2.30
N ILE A 103 4.84 -26.07 -1.21
CA ILE A 103 5.40 -26.66 0.02
C ILE A 103 4.51 -26.30 1.21
N ASN A 104 4.26 -27.28 2.07
CA ASN A 104 3.56 -27.06 3.33
C ASN A 104 4.55 -26.57 4.40
N ALA A 105 4.28 -25.41 4.96
CA ALA A 105 5.02 -24.88 6.10
C ALA A 105 4.71 -25.69 7.37
N THR A 106 5.65 -25.74 8.29
CA THR A 106 5.51 -26.43 9.59
C THR A 106 4.52 -25.74 10.52
N SER A 107 4.31 -24.42 10.31
CA SER A 107 3.35 -23.61 11.05
C SER A 107 2.67 -22.62 10.10
N THR A 108 1.63 -21.95 10.58
CA THR A 108 0.97 -20.85 9.86
C THR A 108 1.72 -19.56 10.15
N PRO A 109 2.11 -18.77 9.12
CA PRO A 109 2.63 -17.44 9.36
C PRO A 109 1.52 -16.55 9.94
N THR A 110 1.87 -15.77 10.95
CA THR A 110 0.97 -14.78 11.56
C THR A 110 1.36 -13.39 11.08
N HIS A 111 0.37 -12.61 10.65
CA HIS A 111 0.64 -11.23 10.25
C HIS A 111 1.44 -10.49 11.35
N PRO A 112 2.50 -9.72 11.03
CA PRO A 112 2.94 -9.30 9.69
C PRO A 112 3.93 -10.25 8.97
N GLN A 113 3.98 -11.53 9.34
CA GLN A 113 4.83 -12.51 8.65
C GLN A 113 4.23 -12.90 7.29
N LEU A 114 5.11 -13.06 6.30
CA LEU A 114 4.79 -13.62 4.99
C LEU A 114 5.43 -15.01 4.86
N GLY A 115 4.66 -15.98 4.36
CA GLY A 115 5.19 -17.24 3.87
C GLY A 115 5.71 -17.06 2.43
N GLU A 116 6.99 -17.32 2.23
CA GLU A 116 7.63 -17.16 0.93
C GLU A 116 8.37 -18.44 0.54
N LEU A 117 8.31 -18.81 -0.73
CA LEU A 117 9.16 -19.86 -1.27
C LEU A 117 10.52 -19.26 -1.61
N ALA A 118 11.57 -19.94 -1.19
CA ALA A 118 12.94 -19.57 -1.52
C ALA A 118 13.66 -20.70 -2.25
N THR A 119 14.54 -20.35 -3.17
CA THR A 119 15.45 -21.26 -3.86
C THR A 119 16.88 -21.03 -3.38
N LEU A 120 17.66 -22.12 -3.30
CA LEU A 120 19.05 -22.07 -2.87
C LEU A 120 19.96 -21.68 -4.07
N SER A 121 20.76 -20.65 -3.90
CA SER A 121 21.77 -20.20 -4.87
C SER A 121 23.13 -20.13 -4.16
N GLY A 122 23.99 -21.11 -4.41
CA GLY A 122 25.20 -21.33 -3.60
C GLY A 122 24.84 -21.65 -2.15
N THR A 123 25.16 -20.77 -1.21
CA THR A 123 24.82 -20.90 0.21
C THR A 123 23.68 -19.97 0.65
N THR A 124 23.11 -19.21 -0.28
CA THR A 124 22.12 -18.16 0.03
C THR A 124 20.75 -18.54 -0.48
N TRP A 125 19.74 -18.37 0.36
CA TRP A 125 18.34 -18.52 0.01
C TRP A 125 17.82 -17.23 -0.65
N LYS A 126 17.38 -17.36 -1.90
CA LYS A 126 16.77 -16.26 -2.66
C LYS A 126 15.27 -16.47 -2.75
N ARG A 127 14.50 -15.45 -2.40
CA ARG A 127 13.04 -15.45 -2.53
C ARG A 127 12.65 -15.55 -4.01
N ILE A 128 11.60 -16.30 -4.30
CA ILE A 128 10.94 -16.32 -5.61
C ILE A 128 9.50 -15.86 -5.47
N ALA A 129 8.87 -15.55 -6.60
CA ALA A 129 7.45 -15.20 -6.63
C ALA A 129 6.63 -16.25 -5.89
N SER A 130 5.85 -15.83 -4.90
CA SER A 130 5.15 -16.74 -3.99
C SER A 130 3.72 -16.29 -3.71
N PHE A 131 2.86 -17.27 -3.48
CA PHE A 131 1.46 -17.12 -3.10
C PHE A 131 1.12 -18.09 -1.97
N THR A 132 0.44 -17.62 -0.93
CA THR A 132 -0.05 -18.47 0.17
C THR A 132 -1.48 -18.89 -0.12
N ARG A 133 -1.66 -20.12 -0.63
CA ARG A 133 -2.97 -20.67 -1.02
C ARG A 133 -3.86 -21.02 0.17
N SER A 134 -3.26 -21.54 1.20
CA SER A 134 -3.94 -21.92 2.46
C SER A 134 -3.04 -21.50 3.63
N PRO A 135 -3.52 -21.54 4.87
CA PRO A 135 -2.73 -21.07 6.02
C PRO A 135 -1.29 -21.62 6.09
N ARG A 136 -1.04 -22.77 5.47
CA ARG A 136 0.29 -23.42 5.52
C ARG A 136 0.91 -23.74 4.16
N THR A 137 0.16 -23.67 3.07
CA THR A 137 0.65 -24.06 1.74
C THR A 137 1.15 -22.82 0.99
N VAL A 138 2.46 -22.75 0.78
CA VAL A 138 3.10 -21.69 -0.02
C VAL A 138 3.45 -22.24 -1.39
N ILE A 139 3.02 -21.57 -2.44
CA ILE A 139 3.26 -21.91 -3.84
C ILE A 139 4.21 -20.89 -4.43
N GLY A 140 5.22 -21.35 -5.18
CA GLY A 140 6.06 -20.50 -5.99
C GLY A 140 6.11 -20.94 -7.44
N LEU A 141 6.48 -20.02 -8.34
CA LEU A 141 6.72 -20.30 -9.74
C LEU A 141 8.23 -20.37 -9.99
N SER A 142 8.68 -21.45 -10.59
CA SER A 142 10.09 -21.65 -10.92
C SER A 142 10.29 -21.98 -12.40
N SER A 143 11.24 -21.29 -13.01
CA SER A 143 11.73 -21.59 -14.36
C SER A 143 13.01 -22.43 -14.35
N SER A 144 13.45 -22.91 -13.18
CA SER A 144 14.63 -23.77 -13.05
C SER A 144 14.22 -25.23 -13.08
N ALA A 145 14.88 -26.01 -13.93
CA ALA A 145 14.73 -27.45 -14.04
C ALA A 145 15.44 -28.22 -12.90
N ASP A 146 16.37 -27.57 -12.21
CA ASP A 146 17.16 -28.12 -11.11
C ASP A 146 17.35 -27.04 -10.05
N ALA A 147 16.74 -27.22 -8.89
CA ALA A 147 16.86 -26.28 -7.79
C ALA A 147 16.42 -26.90 -6.46
N THR A 148 16.93 -26.32 -5.37
CA THR A 148 16.52 -26.65 -4.00
C THR A 148 15.59 -25.58 -3.47
N TYR A 149 14.47 -25.99 -2.91
CA TYR A 149 13.40 -25.11 -2.42
C TYR A 149 13.12 -25.34 -0.93
N ARG A 150 12.67 -24.28 -0.26
CA ARG A 150 12.04 -24.34 1.06
C ARG A 150 11.10 -23.17 1.26
N VAL A 151 10.17 -23.31 2.19
CA VAL A 151 9.41 -22.16 2.73
C VAL A 151 10.25 -21.47 3.79
N THR A 152 10.28 -20.15 3.69
CA THR A 152 10.79 -19.26 4.74
C THR A 152 9.67 -18.32 5.20
N PHE A 153 9.72 -17.92 6.46
CA PHE A 153 8.92 -16.82 6.96
C PHE A 153 9.77 -15.57 7.04
N ARG A 154 9.24 -14.48 6.51
CA ARG A 154 9.81 -13.14 6.60
C ARG A 154 8.85 -12.22 7.32
N THR A 155 9.35 -11.39 8.21
CA THR A 155 8.56 -10.34 8.84
C THR A 155 8.70 -9.06 8.02
N LEU A 156 7.58 -8.49 7.58
CA LEU A 156 7.53 -7.19 6.88
C LEU A 156 8.00 -6.05 7.79
N GLN A 157 7.68 -6.17 9.09
CA GLN A 157 8.07 -5.22 10.10
C GLN A 157 9.50 -5.51 10.56
N LYS A 158 10.37 -4.51 10.48
CA LYS A 158 11.77 -4.63 10.92
C LYS A 158 12.16 -3.64 12.01
N VAL A 159 11.29 -2.69 12.30
CA VAL A 159 11.37 -1.78 13.46
C VAL A 159 10.22 -2.14 14.39
N ASP A 160 10.53 -2.34 15.66
CA ASP A 160 9.50 -2.59 16.68
C ASP A 160 8.66 -1.31 16.85
N PRO A 161 7.34 -1.35 16.56
CA PRO A 161 6.47 -0.20 16.77
C PRO A 161 6.36 0.24 18.22
N ALA A 162 6.67 -0.65 19.19
CA ALA A 162 6.70 -0.33 20.60
C ALA A 162 8.02 0.30 21.05
N SER A 163 9.02 0.40 20.18
CA SER A 163 10.29 1.06 20.51
C SER A 163 10.05 2.54 20.83
N ALA A 164 10.87 3.09 21.74
CA ALA A 164 10.74 4.50 22.13
C ALA A 164 10.90 5.47 20.95
N ALA A 165 11.74 5.14 19.96
CA ALA A 165 11.91 5.95 18.76
C ALA A 165 10.66 5.91 17.87
N ALA A 166 10.11 4.73 17.59
CA ALA A 166 8.87 4.60 16.82
C ALA A 166 7.69 5.28 17.52
N GLN A 167 7.59 5.22 18.84
CA GLN A 167 6.53 5.91 19.59
C GLN A 167 6.68 7.44 19.51
N ARG A 168 7.89 7.99 19.60
CA ARG A 168 8.09 9.44 19.34
C ARG A 168 7.79 9.80 17.89
N GLY A 169 8.13 8.90 16.96
CA GLY A 169 7.77 9.08 15.54
C GLY A 169 6.27 9.07 15.30
N PHE A 170 5.52 8.25 16.02
CA PHE A 170 4.07 8.27 16.01
C PHE A 170 3.53 9.62 16.53
N ASP A 171 4.09 10.15 17.62
CA ASP A 171 3.75 11.49 18.11
C ASP A 171 4.02 12.57 17.06
N VAL A 172 5.17 12.51 16.38
CA VAL A 172 5.48 13.41 15.27
C VAL A 172 4.45 13.29 14.14
N PHE A 173 4.11 12.09 13.75
CA PHE A 173 3.12 11.83 12.70
C PHE A 173 1.73 12.37 13.07
N MET A 174 1.30 12.15 14.30
CA MET A 174 -0.04 12.53 14.75
C MET A 174 -0.17 14.02 15.08
N HIS A 175 0.88 14.65 15.60
CA HIS A 175 0.75 15.94 16.27
C HIS A 175 1.71 17.04 15.80
N GLU A 176 2.76 16.69 15.02
CA GLU A 176 3.73 17.69 14.59
C GLU A 176 3.25 18.42 13.33
N THR A 177 3.16 19.74 13.41
CA THR A 177 2.74 20.61 12.32
C THR A 177 3.92 21.26 11.61
N PHE A 178 5.10 21.14 12.19
CA PHE A 178 6.35 21.74 11.70
C PHE A 178 6.23 23.23 11.34
N GLY A 179 5.29 23.94 11.97
CA GLY A 179 5.10 25.38 11.77
C GLY A 179 4.25 25.77 10.56
N ASN A 180 3.48 24.84 10.01
CA ASN A 180 2.58 25.12 8.88
C ASN A 180 1.35 25.97 9.26
N GLU A 181 1.19 26.30 10.54
CA GLU A 181 0.07 27.12 11.04
C GLU A 181 -0.01 28.49 10.37
N ALA A 182 1.14 29.09 10.04
CA ALA A 182 1.15 30.38 9.36
C ALA A 182 0.48 30.28 7.97
N PHE A 183 0.75 29.18 7.24
CA PHE A 183 0.15 28.92 5.94
C PHE A 183 -1.35 28.66 6.05
N PHE A 184 -1.77 27.67 6.84
CA PHE A 184 -3.18 27.27 6.92
C PHE A 184 -4.06 28.36 7.57
N THR A 185 -3.54 29.06 8.57
CA THR A 185 -4.25 30.21 9.16
C THR A 185 -4.33 31.36 8.17
N GLY A 186 -3.24 31.65 7.43
CA GLY A 186 -3.22 32.67 6.37
C GLY A 186 -4.14 32.33 5.19
N LEU A 187 -4.34 31.04 4.90
CA LEU A 187 -5.34 30.59 3.93
C LEU A 187 -6.78 30.75 4.42
N GLY A 188 -6.99 30.93 5.72
CA GLY A 188 -8.31 31.12 6.34
C GLY A 188 -8.92 29.86 6.95
N LEU A 189 -8.13 28.78 7.12
CA LEU A 189 -8.65 27.51 7.68
C LEU A 189 -9.15 27.69 9.12
N ALA A 190 -8.46 28.47 9.96
CA ALA A 190 -8.91 28.75 11.32
C ALA A 190 -10.29 29.43 11.33
N ALA A 191 -10.51 30.42 10.46
CA ALA A 191 -11.79 31.09 10.32
C ALA A 191 -12.89 30.14 9.83
N LEU A 192 -12.59 29.27 8.88
CA LEU A 192 -13.52 28.25 8.36
C LEU A 192 -13.95 27.29 9.48
N LEU A 193 -13.01 26.77 10.28
CA LEU A 193 -13.32 25.83 11.38
C LEU A 193 -14.22 26.43 12.46
N ASN A 194 -14.26 27.75 12.64
CA ASN A 194 -15.20 28.43 13.54
C ASN A 194 -16.61 28.56 12.95
N GLN A 195 -16.82 28.28 11.67
CA GLN A 195 -18.09 28.50 10.97
C GLN A 195 -18.75 27.22 10.49
N VAL A 196 -17.98 26.15 10.26
CA VAL A 196 -18.51 24.87 9.75
C VAL A 196 -18.97 23.97 10.88
N ALA A 197 -20.10 23.32 10.69
CA ALA A 197 -20.59 22.31 11.62
C ALA A 197 -20.02 20.92 11.27
N PRO A 198 -19.97 19.95 12.22
CA PRO A 198 -19.50 18.59 11.93
C PRO A 198 -20.19 17.95 10.73
N ARG A 199 -21.51 18.13 10.56
CA ARG A 199 -22.27 17.59 9.43
C ARG A 199 -21.82 18.10 8.06
N ASP A 200 -21.10 19.23 8.01
CA ASP A 200 -20.65 19.83 6.76
C ASP A 200 -19.28 19.29 6.32
N VAL A 201 -18.43 18.87 7.27
CA VAL A 201 -17.05 18.45 7.01
C VAL A 201 -16.82 16.95 7.18
N VAL A 202 -17.59 16.29 8.05
CA VAL A 202 -17.50 14.83 8.22
C VAL A 202 -17.77 14.07 6.91
N PRO A 203 -18.76 14.44 6.09
CA PRO A 203 -18.97 13.82 4.78
C PRO A 203 -17.83 14.06 3.78
N LEU A 204 -16.96 15.04 4.04
CA LEU A 204 -15.75 15.30 3.26
C LEU A 204 -14.54 14.50 3.76
N GLY A 205 -14.75 13.46 4.57
CA GLY A 205 -13.72 12.56 5.05
C GLY A 205 -12.93 13.03 6.26
N VAL A 206 -13.34 14.11 6.92
CA VAL A 206 -12.77 14.52 8.22
C VAL A 206 -13.08 13.46 9.27
N GLN A 207 -12.05 12.93 9.92
CA GLN A 207 -12.15 11.85 10.91
C GLN A 207 -12.02 12.38 12.33
N VAL A 208 -12.69 11.71 13.28
CA VAL A 208 -12.69 12.08 14.70
C VAL A 208 -12.28 10.89 15.57
N ASP A 209 -11.23 11.06 16.34
CA ASP A 209 -10.79 10.11 17.37
C ASP A 209 -11.72 10.15 18.57
N LEU A 210 -12.51 9.10 18.74
CA LEU A 210 -13.51 8.98 19.81
C LEU A 210 -12.88 9.10 21.20
N ALA A 211 -11.65 8.65 21.38
CA ALA A 211 -10.95 8.69 22.66
C ALA A 211 -10.68 10.12 23.15
N LYS A 212 -10.65 11.09 22.23
CA LYS A 212 -10.39 12.51 22.52
C LYS A 212 -11.66 13.38 22.50
N VAL A 213 -12.82 12.81 22.13
CA VAL A 213 -14.09 13.57 22.11
C VAL A 213 -14.48 13.99 23.52
N PRO A 214 -14.84 15.28 23.75
CA PRO A 214 -15.31 15.74 25.06
C PRO A 214 -16.50 14.91 25.58
N ALA A 215 -16.46 14.54 26.85
CA ALA A 215 -17.48 13.68 27.47
C ALA A 215 -18.93 14.22 27.32
N SER A 216 -19.12 15.54 27.31
CA SER A 216 -20.42 16.17 27.07
C SER A 216 -20.96 15.88 25.66
N ILE A 217 -20.09 15.86 24.64
CA ILE A 217 -20.46 15.51 23.25
C ILE A 217 -20.74 14.01 23.15
N VAL A 218 -19.89 13.15 23.77
CA VAL A 218 -20.13 11.71 23.83
C VAL A 218 -21.50 11.41 24.44
N ALA A 219 -21.82 12.05 25.54
CA ALA A 219 -23.12 11.86 26.22
C ALA A 219 -24.32 12.21 25.32
N VAL A 220 -24.24 13.29 24.54
CA VAL A 220 -25.25 13.64 23.54
C VAL A 220 -25.34 12.59 22.46
N MET A 221 -24.21 12.22 21.86
CA MET A 221 -24.16 11.30 20.70
C MET A 221 -24.58 9.86 21.05
N THR A 222 -24.37 9.42 22.28
CA THR A 222 -24.80 8.11 22.80
C THR A 222 -26.18 8.11 23.47
N GLY A 223 -26.72 9.28 23.76
CA GLY A 223 -28.05 9.44 24.35
C GLY A 223 -29.21 8.96 23.46
N SER A 224 -30.43 9.01 23.93
CA SER A 224 -31.63 8.63 23.18
C SER A 224 -32.30 9.79 22.44
N ASP A 225 -31.95 11.04 22.76
CA ASP A 225 -32.52 12.22 22.11
C ASP A 225 -31.90 12.45 20.72
N LEU A 226 -32.64 12.07 19.69
CA LEU A 226 -32.21 12.20 18.31
C LEU A 226 -32.09 13.66 17.85
N ALA A 227 -33.00 14.52 18.35
CA ALA A 227 -32.96 15.94 17.99
C ALA A 227 -31.73 16.64 18.59
N ALA A 228 -31.34 16.27 19.82
CA ALA A 228 -30.11 16.78 20.42
C ALA A 228 -28.84 16.33 19.64
N LYS A 229 -28.82 15.11 19.12
CA LYS A 229 -27.72 14.62 18.27
C LYS A 229 -27.62 15.42 16.98
N ASP A 230 -28.74 15.58 16.27
CA ASP A 230 -28.79 16.36 15.03
C ASP A 230 -28.39 17.82 15.28
N ALA A 231 -28.83 18.41 16.41
CA ALA A 231 -28.44 19.76 16.80
C ALA A 231 -26.93 19.87 17.09
N ALA A 232 -26.34 18.89 17.76
CA ALA A 232 -24.89 18.86 18.00
C ALA A 232 -24.09 18.77 16.70
N LEU A 233 -24.52 17.93 15.77
CA LEU A 233 -23.87 17.80 14.46
C LEU A 233 -24.07 19.04 13.58
N ALA A 234 -25.10 19.83 13.82
CA ALA A 234 -25.43 21.08 13.11
C ALA A 234 -24.74 22.33 13.69
N ASN A 235 -24.07 22.20 14.84
CA ASN A 235 -23.54 23.35 15.56
C ASN A 235 -22.03 23.55 15.30
N PRO A 236 -21.59 24.69 14.74
CA PRO A 236 -20.17 25.00 14.57
C PRO A 236 -19.38 24.99 15.90
N ALA A 237 -20.01 25.33 17.04
CA ALA A 237 -19.33 25.24 18.32
C ALA A 237 -18.90 23.80 18.68
N THR A 238 -19.59 22.79 18.15
CA THR A 238 -19.15 21.39 18.28
C THR A 238 -17.85 21.13 17.51
N THR A 239 -17.70 21.68 16.31
CA THR A 239 -16.42 21.60 15.55
C THR A 239 -15.30 22.25 16.35
N VAL A 240 -15.50 23.46 16.87
CA VAL A 240 -14.52 24.15 17.71
C VAL A 240 -14.13 23.31 18.93
N ALA A 241 -15.11 22.74 19.63
CA ALA A 241 -14.86 21.88 20.79
C ALA A 241 -14.06 20.62 20.44
N LEU A 242 -14.36 19.97 19.30
CA LEU A 242 -13.63 18.79 18.83
C LEU A 242 -12.19 19.13 18.45
N VAL A 243 -11.97 20.24 17.73
CA VAL A 243 -10.62 20.67 17.34
C VAL A 243 -9.79 21.04 18.57
N LYS A 244 -10.37 21.83 19.50
CA LYS A 244 -9.68 22.23 20.74
C LYS A 244 -9.36 21.04 21.67
N ALA A 245 -10.15 19.98 21.61
CA ALA A 245 -9.88 18.74 22.32
C ALA A 245 -8.83 17.84 21.63
N GLY A 246 -8.34 18.23 20.44
CA GLY A 246 -7.46 17.39 19.61
C GLY A 246 -8.16 16.13 19.11
N ALA A 247 -9.48 16.12 19.03
CA ALA A 247 -10.26 14.98 18.58
C ALA A 247 -10.35 14.87 17.05
N VAL A 248 -10.13 15.96 16.31
CA VAL A 248 -10.10 15.92 14.84
C VAL A 248 -8.75 15.42 14.38
N VAL A 249 -8.73 14.23 13.77
CA VAL A 249 -7.49 13.56 13.37
C VAL A 249 -6.70 14.43 12.38
N GLY A 250 -5.46 14.72 12.73
CA GLY A 250 -4.55 15.47 11.89
C GLY A 250 -4.81 16.98 11.81
N VAL A 251 -5.64 17.54 12.69
CA VAL A 251 -5.88 18.98 12.81
C VAL A 251 -5.52 19.44 14.22
N GLU A 252 -4.55 20.33 14.33
CA GLU A 252 -4.00 20.79 15.60
C GLU A 252 -4.36 22.24 15.89
N ASP A 253 -5.06 22.48 17.00
CA ASP A 253 -5.26 23.82 17.53
C ASP A 253 -3.95 24.34 18.14
N ARG A 254 -3.49 25.45 17.62
CA ARG A 254 -2.31 26.17 18.09
C ARG A 254 -2.65 27.60 18.56
N SER A 255 -3.93 27.83 18.85
CA SER A 255 -4.42 29.09 19.45
C SER A 255 -3.88 29.26 20.87
N ALA A 256 -3.95 30.45 21.39
CA ALA A 256 -3.62 30.67 22.79
C ALA A 256 -4.59 29.89 23.70
N PRO A 257 -4.14 29.35 24.85
CA PRO A 257 -5.01 28.56 25.74
C PRO A 257 -6.26 29.30 26.22
N ALA A 258 -6.23 30.63 26.28
CA ALA A 258 -7.34 31.46 26.68
C ALA A 258 -8.36 31.72 25.56
N ASP A 259 -8.03 31.42 24.32
CA ASP A 259 -8.92 31.66 23.18
C ASP A 259 -10.10 30.69 23.22
N THR A 260 -11.30 31.22 23.09
CA THR A 260 -12.55 30.42 23.03
C THR A 260 -12.86 29.95 21.61
N THR A 261 -12.19 30.53 20.61
CA THR A 261 -12.29 30.18 19.19
C THR A 261 -10.93 29.69 18.67
N ILE A 262 -10.92 29.14 17.46
CA ILE A 262 -9.68 28.74 16.79
C ILE A 262 -9.11 29.97 16.10
N THR A 263 -7.93 30.42 16.55
CA THR A 263 -7.24 31.58 15.99
C THR A 263 -5.99 31.18 15.20
N LYS A 264 -5.43 29.98 15.49
CA LYS A 264 -4.26 29.42 14.83
C LYS A 264 -4.43 27.91 14.72
N VAL A 265 -4.23 27.36 13.52
CA VAL A 265 -4.42 25.93 13.23
C VAL A 265 -3.32 25.42 12.31
N GLY A 266 -2.84 24.21 12.58
CA GLY A 266 -1.96 23.45 11.71
C GLY A 266 -2.54 22.09 11.35
N VAL A 267 -1.95 21.44 10.37
CA VAL A 267 -2.30 20.08 9.96
C VAL A 267 -1.11 19.14 10.04
N THR A 268 -1.37 17.85 10.20
CA THR A 268 -0.33 16.82 10.36
C THR A 268 -0.48 15.71 9.33
N CYS A 269 0.50 14.82 9.25
CA CYS A 269 0.48 13.66 8.35
C CYS A 269 -0.76 12.77 8.58
N ALA A 270 -1.23 12.70 9.83
CA ALA A 270 -2.39 11.88 10.21
C ALA A 270 -3.68 12.27 9.49
N LEU A 271 -3.83 13.52 9.04
CA LEU A 271 -5.03 13.97 8.31
C LEU A 271 -5.32 13.08 7.08
N CYS A 272 -4.26 12.71 6.35
CA CYS A 272 -4.35 11.93 5.11
C CYS A 272 -3.95 10.47 5.26
N HIS A 273 -3.21 10.09 6.32
CA HIS A 273 -2.64 8.75 6.45
C HIS A 273 -3.02 8.01 7.75
N GLN A 274 -4.11 8.41 8.39
CA GLN A 274 -4.67 7.73 9.56
C GLN A 274 -6.14 7.41 9.32
N LEU A 275 -6.59 6.21 9.75
CA LEU A 275 -8.01 5.86 9.71
C LEU A 275 -8.57 5.61 11.11
N VAL A 276 -9.86 5.91 11.27
CA VAL A 276 -10.65 5.53 12.44
C VAL A 276 -11.66 4.43 12.08
N THR A 277 -12.08 3.65 13.07
CA THR A 277 -13.21 2.72 12.92
C THR A 277 -14.52 3.53 12.94
N PRO A 278 -15.31 3.56 11.85
CA PRO A 278 -16.57 4.30 11.84
C PRO A 278 -17.55 3.77 12.88
N THR A 279 -18.29 4.68 13.50
CA THR A 279 -19.37 4.35 14.44
C THR A 279 -20.72 4.69 13.83
N THR A 280 -21.70 3.79 13.98
CA THR A 280 -23.06 4.05 13.54
C THR A 280 -23.84 4.73 14.65
N PHE A 281 -24.34 5.92 14.35
CA PHE A 281 -25.21 6.68 15.25
C PHE A 281 -26.64 6.69 14.72
N GLN A 282 -27.60 6.56 15.66
CA GLN A 282 -29.00 6.78 15.33
C GLN A 282 -29.28 8.29 15.35
N LEU A 283 -29.76 8.83 14.23
CA LEU A 283 -30.12 10.23 14.02
C LEU A 283 -31.61 10.32 13.64
N THR A 284 -32.18 11.53 13.57
CA THR A 284 -33.59 11.73 13.16
C THR A 284 -33.81 11.24 11.71
N ALA A 285 -32.82 11.42 10.86
CA ALA A 285 -32.85 10.93 9.46
C ALA A 285 -32.57 9.41 9.34
N GLY A 286 -32.44 8.66 10.45
CA GLY A 286 -32.09 7.25 10.48
C GLY A 286 -30.62 6.99 10.86
N PRO A 287 -30.16 5.73 10.81
CA PRO A 287 -28.80 5.39 11.20
C PRO A 287 -27.79 5.94 10.19
N ALA A 288 -26.70 6.54 10.69
CA ALA A 288 -25.59 7.03 9.90
C ALA A 288 -24.26 6.48 10.42
N ALA A 289 -23.44 5.91 9.53
CA ALA A 289 -22.05 5.57 9.82
C ALA A 289 -21.20 6.83 9.64
N LEU A 290 -20.68 7.36 10.75
CA LEU A 290 -19.83 8.53 10.74
C LEU A 290 -18.37 8.12 11.02
N PRO A 291 -17.36 8.77 10.43
CA PRO A 291 -15.95 8.53 10.69
C PRO A 291 -15.52 9.08 12.05
N ILE A 292 -16.22 8.65 13.08
CA ILE A 292 -16.00 8.96 14.49
C ILE A 292 -15.77 7.62 15.20
N GLY A 293 -14.56 7.36 15.65
CA GLY A 293 -14.23 6.08 16.25
C GLY A 293 -12.79 6.02 16.75
N ASN A 294 -12.36 4.83 17.15
CA ASN A 294 -10.99 4.62 17.58
C ASN A 294 -10.04 4.56 16.37
N LEU A 295 -8.80 5.01 16.56
CA LEU A 295 -7.73 4.84 15.58
C LEU A 295 -7.59 3.35 15.25
N ARG A 296 -7.46 2.99 13.96
CA ARG A 296 -7.47 1.58 13.55
C ARG A 296 -6.35 1.14 12.62
N VAL A 297 -5.99 1.94 11.63
CA VAL A 297 -4.97 1.58 10.64
C VAL A 297 -4.06 2.76 10.39
N ASP A 298 -2.86 2.67 10.91
CA ASP A 298 -1.81 3.65 10.73
C ASP A 298 -1.19 3.51 9.34
N GLY A 299 -0.91 4.63 8.69
CA GLY A 299 -0.31 4.66 7.37
C GLY A 299 -1.26 4.34 6.20
N ALA A 300 -2.52 4.02 6.48
CA ALA A 300 -3.52 3.85 5.43
C ALA A 300 -4.00 5.20 4.87
N PRO A 301 -4.19 5.32 3.55
CA PRO A 301 -4.69 6.57 2.98
C PRO A 301 -6.14 6.82 3.38
N ASN A 302 -6.44 8.06 3.79
CA ASN A 302 -7.82 8.52 3.98
C ASN A 302 -8.42 8.92 2.62
N LEU A 303 -8.88 7.95 1.86
CA LEU A 303 -9.44 8.17 0.52
C LEU A 303 -10.81 8.87 0.53
N ALA A 304 -11.42 9.06 1.69
CA ALA A 304 -12.64 9.85 1.83
C ALA A 304 -12.36 11.35 2.00
N MET A 305 -11.12 11.74 2.35
CA MET A 305 -10.75 13.12 2.58
C MET A 305 -10.76 13.93 1.29
N ASP A 306 -11.72 14.83 1.16
CA ASP A 306 -11.75 15.81 0.07
C ASP A 306 -11.10 17.12 0.53
N ALA A 307 -9.76 17.08 0.60
CA ALA A 307 -8.97 18.23 1.03
C ALA A 307 -9.15 19.43 0.11
N GLY A 308 -9.25 19.19 -1.19
CA GLY A 308 -9.48 20.24 -2.18
C GLY A 308 -10.81 20.96 -1.95
N LYS A 309 -11.88 20.21 -1.67
CA LYS A 309 -13.18 20.79 -1.36
C LYS A 309 -13.15 21.63 -0.08
N ILE A 310 -12.51 21.12 0.98
CA ILE A 310 -12.37 21.85 2.24
C ILE A 310 -11.56 23.14 2.03
N LEU A 311 -10.42 23.07 1.37
CA LEU A 311 -9.57 24.23 1.10
C LEU A 311 -10.27 25.25 0.19
N SER A 312 -11.08 24.81 -0.78
CA SER A 312 -11.82 25.72 -1.66
C SER A 312 -12.83 26.60 -0.92
N LEU A 313 -13.26 26.21 0.28
CA LEU A 313 -14.16 26.99 1.13
C LEU A 313 -13.44 28.10 1.89
N THR A 314 -12.12 28.07 1.95
CA THR A 314 -11.34 29.09 2.66
C THR A 314 -11.33 30.43 1.91
N SER A 315 -11.33 31.53 2.68
CA SER A 315 -11.29 32.87 2.11
C SER A 315 -10.04 33.13 1.29
N GLY A 316 -8.90 32.58 1.69
CA GLY A 316 -7.63 32.72 0.98
C GLY A 316 -7.63 32.04 -0.39
N ALA A 317 -8.22 30.84 -0.51
CA ALA A 317 -8.37 30.15 -1.79
C ALA A 317 -9.28 30.94 -2.74
N GLN A 318 -10.39 31.48 -2.23
CA GLN A 318 -11.34 32.30 -3.00
C GLN A 318 -10.68 33.58 -3.51
N GLN A 319 -9.99 34.32 -2.62
CA GLN A 319 -9.31 35.57 -2.98
C GLN A 319 -8.19 35.37 -4.02
N LYS A 320 -7.51 34.21 -3.98
CA LYS A 320 -6.46 33.86 -4.95
C LYS A 320 -7.02 33.28 -6.25
N GLY A 321 -8.32 33.08 -6.40
CA GLY A 321 -8.92 32.47 -7.57
C GLY A 321 -8.69 30.96 -7.72
N LEU A 322 -8.27 30.28 -6.64
CA LEU A 322 -7.86 28.87 -6.65
C LEU A 322 -8.97 27.90 -6.23
N ALA A 323 -10.07 28.44 -5.67
CA ALA A 323 -11.17 27.64 -5.15
C ALA A 323 -11.79 26.68 -6.18
N GLY A 324 -11.86 27.11 -7.45
CA GLY A 324 -12.39 26.27 -8.54
C GLY A 324 -11.51 25.07 -8.84
N ALA A 325 -10.20 25.26 -8.95
CA ALA A 325 -9.24 24.19 -9.20
C ALA A 325 -9.20 23.20 -8.04
N MET A 326 -9.07 23.71 -6.81
CA MET A 326 -9.02 22.87 -5.60
C MET A 326 -10.31 22.09 -5.38
N GLY A 327 -11.46 22.71 -5.55
CA GLY A 327 -12.77 22.07 -5.37
C GLY A 327 -13.06 20.95 -6.37
N GLY A 328 -12.27 20.86 -7.44
CA GLY A 328 -12.36 19.81 -8.46
C GLY A 328 -11.44 18.61 -8.24
N TRP A 329 -10.56 18.62 -7.22
CA TRP A 329 -9.63 17.50 -7.02
C TRP A 329 -10.35 16.18 -6.70
N GLY A 330 -11.31 16.20 -5.79
CA GLY A 330 -12.06 15.02 -5.37
C GLY A 330 -11.49 14.33 -4.13
N ALA A 331 -12.24 13.39 -3.61
CA ALA A 331 -11.91 12.66 -2.41
C ALA A 331 -10.65 11.78 -2.59
N GLY A 332 -9.77 11.80 -1.61
CA GLY A 332 -8.48 11.09 -1.61
C GLY A 332 -7.40 11.75 -2.46
N MET A 333 -7.71 12.85 -3.14
CA MET A 333 -6.81 13.51 -4.08
C MET A 333 -6.20 14.78 -3.49
N PHE A 334 -4.92 14.99 -3.79
CA PHE A 334 -4.21 16.19 -3.40
C PHE A 334 -3.17 16.57 -4.45
N ASP A 335 -3.13 17.86 -4.80
CA ASP A 335 -2.10 18.41 -5.66
C ASP A 335 -1.00 19.02 -4.79
N VAL A 336 0.11 18.33 -4.69
CA VAL A 336 1.24 18.72 -3.83
C VAL A 336 2.03 19.90 -4.37
N ARG A 337 1.85 20.26 -5.64
CA ARG A 337 2.59 21.32 -6.34
C ARG A 337 1.71 22.44 -6.85
N ASN A 338 0.47 22.47 -6.43
CA ASN A 338 -0.42 23.57 -6.76
C ASN A 338 0.03 24.88 -6.09
N PRO A 339 0.01 26.02 -6.77
CA PRO A 339 0.42 27.34 -6.23
C PRO A 339 -0.24 27.71 -4.91
N ALA A 340 -1.40 27.13 -4.62
CA ALA A 340 -2.10 27.40 -3.37
C ALA A 340 -1.51 26.65 -2.16
N THR A 341 -0.91 25.49 -2.40
CA THR A 341 -0.35 24.62 -1.35
C THR A 341 1.14 24.80 -1.19
N VAL A 342 1.81 25.26 -2.23
CA VAL A 342 3.22 25.56 -2.23
C VAL A 342 3.43 27.03 -2.58
N ASN A 343 4.33 27.66 -1.90
CA ASN A 343 4.60 29.10 -2.05
C ASN A 343 5.16 29.40 -3.46
N GLY A 344 4.32 29.39 -4.50
CA GLY A 344 4.58 29.75 -5.90
C GLY A 344 5.85 29.23 -6.57
N ALA A 345 6.90 28.98 -5.78
CA ALA A 345 8.21 28.53 -6.26
C ALA A 345 8.24 27.04 -6.63
N LEU A 346 7.27 26.27 -6.16
CA LEU A 346 7.18 24.82 -6.36
C LEU A 346 6.04 24.43 -7.30
N ASP A 347 5.29 25.42 -7.80
CA ASP A 347 4.27 25.24 -8.81
C ASP A 347 4.87 24.61 -10.08
N ASP A 348 4.37 23.48 -10.49
CA ASP A 348 4.79 22.80 -11.71
C ASP A 348 4.01 23.26 -12.96
N GLY A 349 3.11 24.23 -12.79
CA GLY A 349 2.28 24.81 -13.85
C GLY A 349 1.09 23.93 -14.23
N ALA A 350 0.79 22.88 -13.47
CA ALA A 350 -0.31 21.96 -13.73
C ALA A 350 -1.26 21.89 -12.52
N ASN A 351 -2.50 21.52 -12.78
CA ASN A 351 -3.46 21.10 -11.77
C ASN A 351 -3.66 19.58 -11.95
N ASN A 352 -2.78 18.82 -11.29
CA ASN A 352 -2.67 17.38 -11.48
C ASN A 352 -2.70 16.62 -10.14
N PRO A 353 -3.82 16.73 -9.39
CA PRO A 353 -3.95 16.08 -8.10
C PRO A 353 -3.70 14.59 -8.21
N THR A 354 -2.99 14.03 -7.23
CA THR A 354 -2.72 12.60 -7.15
C THR A 354 -3.38 11.97 -5.95
N LEU A 355 -3.70 10.67 -6.08
CA LEU A 355 -4.28 9.89 -5.00
C LEU A 355 -3.28 9.74 -3.86
N THR A 356 -3.73 9.93 -2.64
CA THR A 356 -2.94 9.70 -1.43
C THR A 356 -2.49 8.23 -1.36
N PRO A 357 -1.17 7.93 -1.38
CA PRO A 357 -0.68 6.56 -1.32
C PRO A 357 -0.64 6.04 0.12
N PRO A 358 -0.65 4.71 0.34
CA PRO A 358 -0.31 4.15 1.64
C PRO A 358 1.16 4.37 2.00
N ILE A 359 1.46 4.46 3.30
CA ILE A 359 2.82 4.64 3.83
C ILE A 359 3.26 3.45 4.68
N TRP A 360 3.34 2.27 4.10
CA TRP A 360 3.80 1.04 4.75
C TRP A 360 4.80 0.25 3.89
N ASN A 361 5.44 -0.76 4.51
CA ASN A 361 6.41 -1.66 3.88
C ASN A 361 7.66 -0.95 3.30
N PHE A 362 8.01 0.21 3.80
CA PHE A 362 9.15 0.99 3.29
C PHE A 362 10.48 0.25 3.39
N VAL A 363 10.69 -0.52 4.47
CA VAL A 363 11.95 -1.26 4.65
C VAL A 363 12.19 -2.26 3.53
N ASP A 364 11.14 -2.91 3.07
CA ASP A 364 11.25 -3.90 1.99
C ASP A 364 11.44 -3.21 0.62
N LEU A 365 10.78 -2.08 0.40
CA LEU A 365 10.98 -1.28 -0.81
C LEU A 365 12.39 -0.68 -0.86
N GLU A 366 12.92 -0.18 0.26
CA GLU A 366 14.31 0.28 0.37
C GLU A 366 15.31 -0.84 0.10
N ALA A 367 15.07 -2.04 0.65
CA ALA A 367 15.95 -3.19 0.48
C ALA A 367 16.05 -3.67 -0.97
N GLU A 368 14.99 -3.49 -1.75
CA GLU A 368 14.95 -3.81 -3.18
C GLU A 368 15.42 -2.64 -4.06
N GLY A 369 15.71 -1.48 -3.46
CA GLY A 369 16.16 -0.28 -4.17
C GLY A 369 15.06 0.43 -4.96
N TYR A 370 13.79 0.21 -4.63
CA TYR A 370 12.68 0.87 -5.31
C TYR A 370 12.49 2.32 -4.84
N PRO A 371 12.17 3.22 -5.77
CA PRO A 371 11.90 4.62 -5.42
C PRO A 371 10.57 4.80 -4.70
N PHE A 372 10.38 5.95 -4.07
CA PHE A 372 9.14 6.37 -3.42
C PHE A 372 8.47 7.53 -4.19
N GLY A 373 7.22 7.83 -3.84
CA GLY A 373 6.39 8.79 -4.54
C GLY A 373 5.75 8.22 -5.82
N TRP A 374 4.76 8.89 -6.36
CA TRP A 374 4.16 8.53 -7.64
C TRP A 374 5.11 8.76 -8.82
N ASP A 375 5.94 9.80 -8.71
CA ASP A 375 6.96 10.22 -9.67
C ASP A 375 8.26 9.39 -9.58
N GLY A 376 8.45 8.64 -8.48
CA GLY A 376 9.66 7.87 -8.23
C GLY A 376 10.90 8.74 -7.98
N LEU A 377 10.73 9.96 -7.49
CA LEU A 377 11.84 10.89 -7.29
C LEU A 377 12.73 10.57 -6.08
N PHE A 378 12.19 9.89 -5.09
CA PHE A 378 12.89 9.62 -3.84
C PHE A 378 13.47 8.22 -3.85
N PHE A 379 14.79 8.10 -4.00
CA PHE A 379 15.53 6.85 -4.02
C PHE A 379 16.94 7.01 -3.42
N GLY A 380 17.59 5.90 -3.11
CA GLY A 380 18.90 5.88 -2.48
C GLY A 380 18.84 5.62 -0.97
N THR A 381 19.98 5.74 -0.29
CA THR A 381 20.14 5.31 1.11
C THR A 381 19.30 6.10 2.11
N ASP A 382 18.95 7.34 1.80
CA ASP A 382 18.16 8.23 2.66
C ASP A 382 16.82 8.60 2.03
N ALA A 383 16.30 7.76 1.13
CA ALA A 383 15.09 8.06 0.36
C ALA A 383 13.88 8.37 1.23
N LEU A 384 13.68 7.63 2.32
CA LEU A 384 12.56 7.88 3.23
C LEU A 384 12.71 9.20 4.01
N ALA A 385 13.93 9.55 4.44
CA ALA A 385 14.20 10.85 5.06
C ALA A 385 13.88 11.99 4.12
N SER A 386 14.35 11.87 2.91
CA SER A 386 14.17 12.86 1.86
C SER A 386 12.71 13.02 1.47
N GLN A 387 11.96 11.91 1.42
CA GLN A 387 10.53 11.94 1.19
C GLN A 387 9.80 12.67 2.33
N ALA A 388 10.12 12.38 3.58
CA ALA A 388 9.50 13.03 4.73
C ALA A 388 9.76 14.57 4.72
N GLU A 389 11.00 14.98 4.43
CA GLU A 389 11.33 16.41 4.28
C GLU A 389 10.59 17.06 3.11
N ALA A 390 10.57 16.40 1.94
CA ALA A 390 9.94 16.97 0.76
C ALA A 390 8.41 17.04 0.89
N VAL A 391 7.78 16.00 1.41
CA VAL A 391 6.34 15.99 1.68
C VAL A 391 5.98 17.12 2.63
N TYR A 392 6.79 17.33 3.67
CA TYR A 392 6.58 18.45 4.56
C TYR A 392 6.62 19.80 3.82
N HIS A 393 7.65 20.04 3.02
CA HIS A 393 7.76 21.28 2.26
C HIS A 393 6.69 21.46 1.20
N LEU A 394 6.34 20.38 0.51
CA LEU A 394 5.40 20.40 -0.60
C LEU A 394 3.94 20.44 -0.13
N VAL A 395 3.60 19.61 0.85
CA VAL A 395 2.21 19.41 1.25
C VAL A 395 1.79 20.31 2.41
N MET A 396 2.74 20.68 3.28
CA MET A 396 2.42 21.32 4.55
C MET A 396 2.72 22.84 4.55
N GLY A 397 2.82 23.45 3.40
CA GLY A 397 2.93 24.91 3.26
C GLY A 397 4.34 25.48 3.35
N GLY A 398 5.38 24.66 3.40
CA GLY A 398 6.77 25.02 3.18
C GLY A 398 7.36 26.15 4.03
N GLN A 399 6.80 26.44 5.20
CA GLN A 399 7.29 27.50 6.07
C GLN A 399 8.49 27.10 6.93
N GLY A 400 8.77 25.77 6.99
CA GLY A 400 9.93 25.24 7.68
C GLY A 400 11.16 25.34 6.79
N ALA A 401 12.23 25.93 7.30
CA ALA A 401 13.51 25.76 6.69
C ALA A 401 14.02 24.35 6.95
N PHE A 402 14.70 23.76 5.97
CA PHE A 402 15.47 22.53 6.20
C PHE A 402 16.47 22.78 7.32
N GLY A 403 16.53 21.86 8.28
CA GLY A 403 17.43 21.95 9.43
C GLY A 403 18.91 21.80 9.12
N THR A 404 19.30 21.98 7.87
CA THR A 404 20.68 21.84 7.40
C THR A 404 21.33 23.20 7.23
N ALA A 405 22.60 23.28 7.62
CA ALA A 405 23.39 24.51 7.45
C ALA A 405 23.27 25.02 6.02
N ALA A 406 22.96 26.32 5.93
CA ALA A 406 23.02 27.17 4.75
C ALA A 406 22.94 26.48 3.39
N GLY A 407 21.73 26.20 2.92
CA GLY A 407 21.50 25.79 1.53
C GLY A 407 21.95 24.37 1.16
N ALA A 408 22.30 23.54 2.12
CA ALA A 408 22.59 22.13 1.87
C ALA A 408 21.29 21.33 1.88
N LEU A 409 20.79 21.00 0.70
CA LEU A 409 19.78 19.95 0.56
C LEU A 409 20.35 18.62 1.10
N PRO A 410 19.53 17.80 1.77
CA PRO A 410 19.93 16.44 2.14
C PRO A 410 20.55 15.73 0.93
N PRO A 411 21.60 14.93 1.11
CA PRO A 411 22.28 14.25 0.00
C PRO A 411 21.34 13.47 -0.92
N ALA A 412 20.30 12.87 -0.37
CA ALA A 412 19.33 12.09 -1.11
C ALA A 412 18.42 12.96 -1.99
N LEU A 413 18.15 14.19 -1.63
CA LEU A 413 17.46 15.16 -2.49
C LEU A 413 18.36 15.71 -3.61
N ARG A 414 19.65 15.36 -3.64
CA ARG A 414 20.59 15.76 -4.69
C ARG A 414 20.73 14.72 -5.79
N VAL A 415 19.95 13.63 -5.75
CA VAL A 415 20.12 12.53 -6.67
C VAL A 415 19.50 12.86 -8.03
N THR A 416 20.18 12.41 -9.04
CA THR A 416 19.83 12.64 -10.44
C THR A 416 18.61 11.84 -10.90
N PRO A 417 17.75 12.47 -11.71
CA PRO A 417 17.95 13.83 -12.20
C PRO A 417 17.65 14.82 -11.08
N PRO A 418 18.59 15.78 -10.86
CA PRO A 418 18.35 16.84 -9.89
C PRO A 418 17.25 17.68 -10.43
N ASP A 419 16.13 17.37 -9.91
CA ASP A 419 15.25 17.80 -10.70
C ASP A 419 14.57 19.01 -10.30
N ARG A 420 13.64 19.21 -11.00
CA ARG A 420 12.73 20.34 -11.10
C ARG A 420 12.25 20.86 -9.74
N ILE A 421 12.12 19.96 -8.75
CA ILE A 421 11.75 20.30 -7.37
C ILE A 421 12.91 20.94 -6.64
N LEU A 422 14.05 20.28 -6.67
CA LEU A 422 15.22 20.66 -5.88
C LEU A 422 15.83 21.99 -6.31
N ALA A 423 15.80 22.27 -7.62
CA ALA A 423 16.23 23.54 -8.15
C ALA A 423 15.33 24.71 -7.73
N LYS A 424 14.11 24.42 -7.29
CA LYS A 424 13.09 25.41 -6.89
C LYS A 424 12.86 25.49 -5.38
N LEU A 425 13.38 24.55 -4.59
CA LEU A 425 13.26 24.64 -3.13
C LEU A 425 13.99 25.89 -2.62
N PRO A 426 13.31 26.76 -1.88
CA PRO A 426 13.96 27.92 -1.32
C PRO A 426 15.05 27.48 -0.35
N GLY A 427 16.31 27.79 -0.67
CA GLY A 427 17.48 27.47 0.14
C GLY A 427 17.61 28.34 1.39
N ALA A 428 16.54 28.64 2.08
CA ALA A 428 16.57 29.43 3.28
C ALA A 428 16.99 28.59 4.48
N ALA A 429 18.23 28.68 4.89
CA ALA A 429 18.66 28.22 6.19
C ALA A 429 17.94 29.03 7.28
N SER A 430 17.27 28.33 8.18
CA SER A 430 16.76 28.93 9.41
C SER A 430 17.73 28.72 10.56
N SER A 431 17.93 29.73 11.36
CA SER A 431 18.65 29.61 12.63
C SER A 431 17.87 28.76 13.68
N SER A 432 16.60 28.52 13.43
CA SER A 432 15.73 27.72 14.26
C SER A 432 14.89 26.79 13.37
N PRO A 433 15.46 25.65 12.92
CA PRO A 433 14.76 24.74 12.04
C PRO A 433 13.56 24.12 12.76
N LEU A 434 12.39 24.18 12.12
CA LEU A 434 11.19 23.50 12.62
C LEU A 434 11.26 22.00 12.40
N ILE A 435 11.96 21.59 11.33
CA ILE A 435 12.30 20.20 11.05
C ILE A 435 13.71 19.91 11.59
N THR A 436 13.80 19.07 12.61
CA THR A 436 15.08 18.63 13.16
C THR A 436 15.42 17.23 12.69
N ALA A 437 16.72 16.90 12.64
CA ALA A 437 17.18 15.57 12.28
C ALA A 437 16.61 14.49 13.22
N ASP A 438 16.40 14.82 14.50
CA ASP A 438 15.85 13.87 15.47
C ASP A 438 14.37 13.58 15.19
N LYS A 439 13.55 14.61 14.92
CA LYS A 439 12.15 14.41 14.52
C LYS A 439 12.02 13.58 13.25
N LEU A 440 12.89 13.82 12.26
CA LEU A 440 12.88 13.03 11.02
C LEU A 440 13.29 11.58 11.26
N ARG A 441 14.30 11.30 12.08
CA ARG A 441 14.69 9.93 12.43
C ARG A 441 13.58 9.20 13.17
N ASP A 442 12.98 9.84 14.17
CA ASP A 442 11.87 9.26 14.91
C ASP A 442 10.68 8.97 13.97
N LEU A 443 10.33 9.90 13.08
CA LEU A 443 9.29 9.69 12.06
C LEU A 443 9.63 8.52 11.12
N GLN A 444 10.89 8.41 10.68
CA GLN A 444 11.35 7.29 9.85
C GLN A 444 11.23 5.96 10.57
N ASP A 445 11.64 5.89 11.83
CA ASP A 445 11.55 4.66 12.62
C ASP A 445 10.09 4.22 12.76
N TRP A 446 9.17 5.17 12.97
CA TRP A 446 7.75 4.86 12.96
C TRP A 446 7.27 4.39 11.58
N MET A 447 7.59 5.10 10.51
CA MET A 447 7.20 4.70 9.15
C MET A 447 7.78 3.32 8.75
N ARG A 448 9.00 3.00 9.17
CA ARG A 448 9.63 1.68 8.97
C ARG A 448 9.01 0.58 9.82
N SER A 449 8.29 0.93 10.88
CA SER A 449 7.53 -0.04 11.69
C SER A 449 6.19 -0.40 11.06
N LEU A 450 5.70 0.36 10.08
CA LEU A 450 4.41 0.15 9.44
C LEU A 450 4.45 -1.01 8.44
N THR A 451 3.43 -1.84 8.53
CA THR A 451 3.20 -2.96 7.60
C THR A 451 1.83 -2.84 6.96
N SER A 452 1.73 -3.29 5.70
CA SER A 452 0.42 -3.43 5.08
C SER A 452 -0.48 -4.32 5.94
N PRO A 453 -1.78 -4.02 6.02
CA PRO A 453 -2.73 -4.88 6.72
C PRO A 453 -2.77 -6.29 6.13
N ALA A 454 -3.26 -7.23 6.94
CA ALA A 454 -3.49 -8.59 6.46
C ALA A 454 -4.47 -8.62 5.27
N PRO A 455 -4.30 -9.58 4.33
CA PRO A 455 -5.22 -9.73 3.20
C PRO A 455 -6.67 -9.86 3.64
N GLY A 456 -7.59 -9.41 2.77
CA GLY A 456 -9.02 -9.58 2.96
C GLY A 456 -9.50 -11.00 2.64
N THR A 457 -10.81 -11.15 2.43
CA THR A 457 -11.39 -12.41 1.95
C THR A 457 -11.21 -12.53 0.44
N PHE A 458 -10.73 -13.68 -0.02
CA PHE A 458 -10.53 -14.00 -1.44
C PHE A 458 -10.80 -15.49 -1.71
N ASP A 459 -11.08 -15.82 -2.98
CA ASP A 459 -11.16 -17.21 -3.44
C ASP A 459 -9.74 -17.74 -3.72
N ALA A 460 -9.29 -18.69 -2.91
CA ALA A 460 -7.92 -19.22 -2.96
C ALA A 460 -7.58 -19.92 -4.28
N ALA A 461 -8.55 -20.60 -4.92
CA ALA A 461 -8.30 -21.29 -6.19
C ALA A 461 -8.20 -20.29 -7.35
N GLN A 462 -9.07 -19.30 -7.39
CA GLN A 462 -8.98 -18.21 -8.38
C GLN A 462 -7.74 -17.36 -8.14
N ALA A 463 -7.38 -17.07 -6.88
CA ALA A 463 -6.19 -16.31 -6.56
C ALA A 463 -4.91 -17.05 -7.00
N GLU A 464 -4.83 -18.37 -6.87
CA GLU A 464 -3.72 -19.17 -7.43
C GLU A 464 -3.64 -19.07 -8.95
N GLN A 465 -4.77 -19.15 -9.65
CA GLN A 465 -4.81 -18.91 -11.09
C GLN A 465 -4.36 -17.48 -11.43
N GLY A 466 -4.87 -16.49 -10.70
CA GLY A 466 -4.50 -15.08 -10.86
C GLY A 466 -3.01 -14.84 -10.63
N PHE A 467 -2.42 -15.48 -9.61
CA PHE A 467 -0.98 -15.46 -9.35
C PHE A 467 -0.18 -15.94 -10.57
N ARG A 468 -0.55 -17.07 -11.17
CA ARG A 468 0.10 -17.59 -12.38
C ARG A 468 -0.02 -16.61 -13.55
N LEU A 469 -1.22 -16.10 -13.80
CA LEU A 469 -1.50 -15.15 -14.88
C LEU A 469 -0.72 -13.86 -14.68
N PHE A 470 -0.70 -13.31 -13.49
CA PHE A 470 0.05 -12.09 -13.14
C PHE A 470 1.54 -12.23 -13.48
N HIS A 471 2.14 -13.41 -13.21
CA HIS A 471 3.56 -13.67 -13.45
C HIS A 471 3.88 -14.11 -14.87
N THR A 472 2.91 -14.60 -15.65
CA THR A 472 3.15 -15.10 -17.00
C THR A 472 2.63 -14.20 -18.12
N ARG A 473 1.81 -13.17 -17.78
CA ARG A 473 1.16 -12.28 -18.74
C ARG A 473 1.68 -10.84 -18.72
N GLY A 474 2.88 -10.63 -18.19
CA GLY A 474 3.60 -9.36 -18.30
C GLY A 474 3.38 -8.34 -17.18
N CYS A 475 2.54 -8.61 -16.17
CA CYS A 475 2.31 -7.67 -15.06
C CYS A 475 3.59 -7.41 -14.26
N THR A 476 4.46 -8.44 -14.13
CA THR A 476 5.75 -8.35 -13.42
C THR A 476 6.82 -7.55 -14.16
N THR A 477 6.56 -7.11 -15.37
CA THR A 477 7.46 -6.16 -16.06
C THR A 477 7.57 -4.85 -15.30
N CYS A 478 6.45 -4.39 -14.72
CA CYS A 478 6.38 -3.17 -13.92
C CYS A 478 6.29 -3.47 -12.42
N HIS A 479 5.46 -4.44 -12.03
CA HIS A 479 5.29 -4.87 -10.63
C HIS A 479 6.26 -6.00 -10.30
N LYS A 480 7.54 -5.66 -10.15
CA LYS A 480 8.62 -6.62 -9.91
C LYS A 480 8.46 -7.30 -8.56
N THR A 481 8.76 -8.59 -8.53
CA THR A 481 8.77 -9.37 -7.29
C THR A 481 10.09 -9.17 -6.53
N PRO A 482 10.11 -9.34 -5.21
CA PRO A 482 9.01 -9.82 -4.35
C PRO A 482 8.03 -8.75 -3.86
N GLU A 483 8.36 -7.46 -3.99
CA GLU A 483 7.55 -6.38 -3.39
C GLU A 483 6.43 -5.86 -4.30
N LEU A 484 6.34 -6.38 -5.53
CA LEU A 484 5.32 -6.00 -6.52
C LEU A 484 5.31 -4.49 -6.81
N SER A 485 6.50 -3.90 -6.87
CA SER A 485 6.77 -2.50 -7.18
C SER A 485 7.84 -2.41 -8.27
N GLY A 486 8.29 -1.21 -8.61
CA GLY A 486 9.32 -1.04 -9.64
C GLY A 486 9.71 0.41 -9.86
N ASP A 487 10.51 0.62 -10.88
CA ASP A 487 10.94 1.94 -11.33
C ASP A 487 9.83 2.67 -12.08
N SER A 488 9.92 3.99 -12.17
CA SER A 488 8.97 4.80 -12.93
C SER A 488 8.95 4.39 -14.40
N THR A 489 7.76 4.24 -14.95
CA THR A 489 7.55 3.81 -16.32
C THR A 489 6.38 4.54 -16.97
N ALA A 490 6.45 4.72 -18.28
CA ALA A 490 5.33 5.23 -19.06
C ALA A 490 4.24 4.16 -19.20
N ILE A 491 2.99 4.54 -18.94
CA ILE A 491 1.83 3.66 -19.03
C ILE A 491 0.92 4.17 -20.16
N THR A 492 0.86 3.42 -21.26
CA THR A 492 0.11 3.84 -22.45
C THR A 492 -1.40 3.73 -22.31
N SER A 493 -1.89 2.76 -21.53
CA SER A 493 -3.33 2.59 -21.24
C SER A 493 -3.86 3.58 -20.19
N ILE A 494 -2.96 4.18 -19.43
CA ILE A 494 -3.24 5.19 -18.43
C ILE A 494 -2.30 6.36 -18.74
N PRO A 495 -2.78 7.40 -19.42
CA PRO A 495 -1.93 8.53 -19.79
C PRO A 495 -1.23 9.11 -18.57
N ASN A 496 0.03 9.47 -18.74
CA ASN A 496 0.75 10.18 -17.70
C ASN A 496 0.07 11.52 -17.43
N SER A 497 0.11 11.93 -16.18
CA SER A 497 -0.26 13.29 -15.82
C SER A 497 0.74 14.30 -16.42
N THR A 498 0.36 15.56 -16.39
CA THR A 498 1.24 16.67 -16.73
C THR A 498 2.21 16.97 -15.57
N GLY A 499 3.04 17.95 -15.72
CA GLY A 499 3.94 18.40 -14.67
C GLY A 499 4.96 17.35 -14.25
N ASP A 500 4.99 17.03 -12.97
CA ASP A 500 5.95 16.11 -12.36
C ASP A 500 5.81 14.66 -12.76
N LEU A 501 4.61 14.24 -13.17
CA LEU A 501 4.36 12.87 -13.64
C LEU A 501 4.54 12.70 -15.14
N ALA A 502 4.99 13.73 -15.86
CA ALA A 502 5.14 13.68 -17.31
C ALA A 502 6.21 12.66 -17.77
N ALA A 503 7.20 12.37 -16.93
CA ALA A 503 8.28 11.43 -17.26
C ALA A 503 7.89 9.96 -17.04
N GLY A 504 6.84 9.69 -16.30
CA GLY A 504 6.38 8.34 -15.97
C GLY A 504 5.80 8.26 -14.56
N ILE A 505 5.22 7.11 -14.26
CA ILE A 505 4.58 6.83 -12.97
C ILE A 505 5.25 5.60 -12.37
N ARG A 506 5.60 5.68 -11.10
CA ARG A 506 6.14 4.54 -10.37
C ARG A 506 5.01 3.54 -10.07
N PRO A 507 5.17 2.25 -10.39
CA PRO A 507 4.24 1.22 -9.95
C PRO A 507 4.27 1.13 -8.41
N PRO A 508 3.16 1.41 -7.70
CA PRO A 508 3.12 1.25 -6.25
C PRO A 508 3.21 -0.22 -5.87
N SER A 509 3.61 -0.50 -4.62
CA SER A 509 3.43 -1.84 -4.06
C SER A 509 1.95 -2.23 -4.08
N LEU A 510 1.67 -3.47 -4.47
CA LEU A 510 0.30 -3.99 -4.53
C LEU A 510 -0.15 -4.62 -3.21
N ARG A 511 0.67 -4.53 -2.15
CA ARG A 511 0.31 -5.08 -0.83
C ARG A 511 -0.67 -4.17 -0.10
N GLY A 512 -1.66 -4.77 0.54
CA GLY A 512 -2.68 -4.07 1.32
C GLY A 512 -3.81 -3.46 0.49
N LEU A 513 -3.96 -3.81 -0.80
CA LEU A 513 -5.01 -3.28 -1.68
C LEU A 513 -6.43 -3.54 -1.15
N ALA A 514 -6.63 -4.63 -0.37
CA ALA A 514 -7.93 -4.92 0.24
C ALA A 514 -8.37 -3.84 1.26
N VAL A 515 -7.41 -3.11 1.86
CA VAL A 515 -7.68 -2.07 2.86
C VAL A 515 -7.67 -0.67 2.26
N THR A 516 -6.79 -0.41 1.29
CA THR A 516 -6.79 0.90 0.63
C THR A 516 -8.12 1.18 -0.07
N GLY A 517 -8.74 0.14 -0.63
CA GLY A 517 -10.01 0.31 -1.35
C GLY A 517 -9.89 1.14 -2.62
N PRO A 518 -11.02 1.34 -3.35
CA PRO A 518 -11.08 2.26 -4.46
C PRO A 518 -11.12 3.73 -3.99
N PRO A 519 -10.72 4.69 -4.85
CA PRO A 519 -10.27 4.51 -6.24
C PRO A 519 -8.82 4.05 -6.36
N TYR A 520 -8.41 3.59 -7.55
CA TYR A 520 -7.05 3.13 -7.84
C TYR A 520 -6.39 4.00 -8.92
N PHE A 521 -5.07 3.85 -9.08
CA PHE A 521 -4.14 4.67 -9.85
C PHE A 521 -3.88 6.05 -9.24
N HIS A 522 -2.83 6.70 -9.74
CA HIS A 522 -2.42 8.02 -9.27
C HIS A 522 -3.53 9.09 -9.38
N ASP A 523 -4.40 8.97 -10.36
CA ASP A 523 -5.50 9.90 -10.64
C ASP A 523 -6.89 9.38 -10.22
N GLY A 524 -6.94 8.25 -9.51
CA GLY A 524 -8.18 7.71 -8.97
C GLY A 524 -9.22 7.26 -10.00
N ARG A 525 -8.83 7.04 -11.27
CA ARG A 525 -9.80 6.73 -12.36
C ARG A 525 -10.48 5.39 -12.23
N ALA A 526 -9.81 4.35 -11.73
CA ALA A 526 -10.43 3.04 -11.55
C ALA A 526 -11.21 2.97 -10.24
N LYS A 527 -12.49 2.67 -10.33
CA LYS A 527 -13.42 2.64 -9.18
C LYS A 527 -13.58 1.24 -8.59
N SER A 528 -12.88 0.26 -9.13
CA SER A 528 -12.82 -1.11 -8.61
C SER A 528 -11.53 -1.80 -9.03
N LEU A 529 -11.13 -2.88 -8.31
CA LEU A 529 -10.00 -3.72 -8.75
C LEU A 529 -10.24 -4.34 -10.12
N ALA A 530 -11.49 -4.68 -10.45
CA ALA A 530 -11.83 -5.22 -11.77
C ALA A 530 -11.54 -4.21 -12.89
N GLU A 531 -11.92 -2.94 -12.69
CA GLU A 531 -11.62 -1.86 -13.64
C GLU A 531 -10.11 -1.60 -13.72
N ALA A 532 -9.41 -1.63 -12.59
CA ALA A 532 -7.95 -1.48 -12.58
C ALA A 532 -7.26 -2.61 -13.37
N VAL A 533 -7.66 -3.86 -13.16
CA VAL A 533 -7.14 -5.03 -13.91
C VAL A 533 -7.47 -4.93 -15.40
N GLN A 534 -8.67 -4.47 -15.75
CA GLN A 534 -9.07 -4.28 -17.15
C GLN A 534 -8.17 -3.25 -17.85
N LEU A 535 -7.90 -2.11 -17.21
CA LEU A 535 -7.01 -1.07 -17.76
C LEU A 535 -5.58 -1.59 -17.90
N MET A 536 -5.07 -2.28 -16.87
CA MET A 536 -3.72 -2.87 -16.92
C MET A 536 -3.60 -4.02 -17.91
N ASN A 537 -4.68 -4.79 -18.16
CA ASN A 537 -4.69 -5.78 -19.23
C ASN A 537 -4.44 -5.12 -20.61
N GLY A 538 -5.02 -3.95 -20.86
CA GLY A 538 -4.70 -3.17 -22.06
C GLY A 538 -3.21 -2.81 -22.18
N GLN A 539 -2.56 -2.48 -21.07
CA GLN A 539 -1.13 -2.16 -21.03
C GLN A 539 -0.23 -3.36 -21.39
N VAL A 540 -0.62 -4.58 -21.01
CA VAL A 540 0.15 -5.80 -21.29
C VAL A 540 -0.31 -6.54 -22.56
N GLY A 541 -1.01 -5.87 -23.45
CA GLY A 541 -1.40 -6.39 -24.77
C GLY A 541 -2.78 -7.05 -24.84
N GLY A 542 -3.63 -6.90 -23.82
CA GLY A 542 -5.05 -7.28 -23.85
C GLY A 542 -5.34 -8.77 -23.94
N THR A 543 -4.43 -9.63 -23.43
CA THR A 543 -4.49 -11.09 -23.62
C THR A 543 -5.33 -11.85 -22.58
N LEU A 544 -5.75 -11.18 -21.51
CA LEU A 544 -6.57 -11.81 -20.45
C LEU A 544 -8.04 -11.81 -20.82
N SER A 545 -8.68 -12.97 -20.77
CA SER A 545 -10.13 -13.10 -20.82
C SER A 545 -10.80 -12.48 -19.59
N ALA A 546 -12.11 -12.28 -19.60
CA ALA A 546 -12.86 -11.79 -18.43
C ALA A 546 -12.70 -12.72 -17.20
N THR A 547 -12.66 -14.03 -17.41
CA THR A 547 -12.43 -15.02 -16.35
C THR A 547 -11.01 -14.90 -15.79
N ASP A 548 -10.01 -14.70 -16.65
CA ASP A 548 -8.62 -14.51 -16.21
C ASP A 548 -8.45 -13.21 -15.43
N GLN A 549 -9.10 -12.13 -15.87
CA GLN A 549 -9.11 -10.86 -15.15
C GLN A 549 -9.73 -11.01 -13.75
N ALA A 550 -10.85 -11.75 -13.62
CA ALA A 550 -11.45 -12.05 -12.32
C ALA A 550 -10.49 -12.84 -11.41
N ALA A 551 -9.76 -13.79 -11.95
CA ALA A 551 -8.74 -14.53 -11.20
C ALA A 551 -7.60 -13.60 -10.72
N VAL A 552 -7.13 -12.68 -11.56
CA VAL A 552 -6.13 -11.68 -11.16
C VAL A 552 -6.67 -10.76 -10.05
N VAL A 553 -7.94 -10.38 -10.08
CA VAL A 553 -8.58 -9.61 -9.00
C VAL A 553 -8.52 -10.38 -7.67
N GLU A 554 -8.84 -11.69 -7.68
CA GLU A 554 -8.74 -12.50 -6.46
C GLU A 554 -7.29 -12.60 -5.94
N TYR A 555 -6.30 -12.70 -6.83
CA TYR A 555 -4.90 -12.64 -6.43
C TYR A 555 -4.55 -11.29 -5.78
N LEU A 556 -4.97 -10.17 -6.36
CA LEU A 556 -4.72 -8.84 -5.79
C LEU A 556 -5.36 -8.65 -4.40
N LYS A 557 -6.53 -9.24 -4.15
CA LYS A 557 -7.16 -9.25 -2.82
C LYS A 557 -6.37 -10.04 -1.78
N SER A 558 -5.54 -10.99 -2.23
CA SER A 558 -4.71 -11.83 -1.36
C SER A 558 -3.39 -11.19 -0.96
N LEU A 559 -3.09 -10.01 -1.47
CA LEU A 559 -1.88 -9.24 -1.20
C LEU A 559 -2.14 -8.20 -0.11
#